data_f686166978b0c9791844e2b6fc9ac3b2
#
_entry.id   f686166978b0c9791844e2b6fc9ac3b2
#
_cell.length_a   1.000
_cell.length_b   1.000
_cell.length_c   1.000
_cell.angle_alpha   90.00
_cell.angle_beta   90.00
_cell.angle_gamma   90.00
#
_symmetry.space_group_name_H-M   'P 1'
#
loop_
_entity.id
_entity.type
_entity.pdbx_description
1 polymer ?
#
loop_
_entity_poly.entity_id
_entity_poly.type
_entity_poly.pdbx_seq_one_letter_code
_entity_poly.pdbx_strand_id
1 'polypeptide(L)'
;AMATAHNDWQIAEWCERDSRLRATLVVAQDDPAAAVKEIERCARDNRFVQIMLAPRSSEPLGRERYWPIYEAAQAFDLPLGVHSYGVGGHASTGGGWPSFYMEEHYATTMGGPAVMSSMVLEGVLERFPRLKVVLVEIGFAWVPSFAWRLDRLWQRMGREIPHLTRPPSEYIKRNFWYTTQPMEEPPQPELLRRTFDWVGWDRLLFSSDYPHWDQDDPSYA
;
A
#
# COMPACT_ATOMS: atom_id res chain seq x y z
N ALA A 1 -19.96 -11.25 -2.12
CA ALA A 1 -20.37 -12.19 -1.05
C ALA A 1 -19.25 -12.44 -0.05
N MET A 2 -18.05 -12.94 -0.47
CA MET A 2 -16.96 -13.24 0.50
C MET A 2 -16.46 -11.98 1.22
N ALA A 3 -16.15 -10.91 0.49
CA ALA A 3 -15.71 -9.64 1.07
C ALA A 3 -16.73 -9.12 2.11
N THR A 4 -18.01 -9.12 1.75
CA THR A 4 -19.10 -8.70 2.63
C THR A 4 -19.13 -9.53 3.91
N ALA A 5 -19.09 -10.87 3.79
CA ALA A 5 -19.09 -11.76 4.95
C ALA A 5 -17.87 -11.55 5.86
N HIS A 6 -16.69 -11.32 5.26
CA HIS A 6 -15.47 -11.03 6.01
C HIS A 6 -15.57 -9.69 6.75
N ASN A 7 -16.06 -8.65 6.08
CA ASN A 7 -16.22 -7.33 6.69
C ASN A 7 -17.22 -7.37 7.87
N ASP A 8 -18.35 -8.04 7.68
CA ASP A 8 -19.36 -8.22 8.76
C ASP A 8 -18.78 -9.02 9.93
N TRP A 9 -17.99 -10.07 9.64
CA TRP A 9 -17.32 -10.88 10.66
C TRP A 9 -16.30 -10.09 11.47
N GLN A 10 -15.45 -9.25 10.83
CA GLN A 10 -14.50 -8.40 11.55
C GLN A 10 -15.20 -7.49 12.57
N ILE A 11 -16.33 -6.91 12.18
CA ILE A 11 -17.10 -6.05 13.06
C ILE A 11 -17.68 -6.83 14.23
N ALA A 12 -18.38 -7.93 13.95
CA ALA A 12 -19.09 -8.70 14.97
C ALA A 12 -18.13 -9.41 15.94
N GLU A 13 -17.04 -10.00 15.43
CA GLU A 13 -16.19 -10.85 16.25
C GLU A 13 -14.99 -10.12 16.88
N TRP A 14 -14.62 -8.94 16.36
CA TRP A 14 -13.48 -8.19 16.87
C TRP A 14 -13.85 -6.80 17.37
N CYS A 15 -14.37 -5.93 16.51
CA CYS A 15 -14.61 -4.54 16.86
C CYS A 15 -15.72 -4.34 17.90
N GLU A 16 -16.69 -5.25 17.98
CA GLU A 16 -17.72 -5.22 19.03
C GLU A 16 -17.20 -5.68 20.39
N ARG A 17 -16.15 -6.50 20.41
CA ARG A 17 -15.54 -7.00 21.65
C ARG A 17 -14.60 -5.99 22.32
N ASP A 18 -13.93 -5.14 21.54
CA ASP A 18 -13.05 -4.12 22.07
C ASP A 18 -13.13 -2.85 21.20
N SER A 19 -13.56 -1.76 21.83
CA SER A 19 -13.77 -0.47 21.16
C SER A 19 -12.47 0.18 20.63
N ARG A 20 -11.30 -0.32 21.00
CA ARG A 20 -9.99 0.13 20.50
C ARG A 20 -9.66 -0.47 19.14
N LEU A 21 -10.24 -1.62 18.80
CA LEU A 21 -9.97 -2.30 17.53
C LEU A 21 -10.60 -1.57 16.36
N ARG A 22 -9.92 -1.66 15.24
CA ARG A 22 -10.37 -1.14 13.95
C ARG A 22 -10.18 -2.22 12.88
N ALA A 23 -11.01 -2.15 11.86
CA ALA A 23 -11.03 -3.11 10.77
C ALA A 23 -10.51 -2.49 9.46
N THR A 24 -9.92 -3.32 8.65
CA THR A 24 -9.60 -3.00 7.26
C THR A 24 -10.69 -3.54 6.36
N LEU A 25 -11.25 -2.68 5.51
CA LEU A 25 -12.32 -3.02 4.59
C LEU A 25 -11.77 -3.84 3.42
N VAL A 26 -12.19 -5.10 3.32
CA VAL A 26 -11.83 -6.00 2.23
C VAL A 26 -12.79 -5.80 1.06
N VAL A 27 -12.25 -5.69 -0.15
CA VAL A 27 -13.00 -5.46 -1.38
C VAL A 27 -12.62 -6.46 -2.48
N ALA A 28 -13.53 -6.68 -3.41
CA ALA A 28 -13.24 -7.46 -4.62
C ALA A 28 -12.53 -6.56 -5.65
N GLN A 29 -11.23 -6.30 -5.46
CA GLN A 29 -10.49 -5.32 -6.28
C GLN A 29 -10.56 -5.59 -7.80
N ASP A 30 -10.64 -6.84 -8.22
CA ASP A 30 -10.75 -7.21 -9.64
C ASP A 30 -12.17 -7.03 -10.22
N ASP A 31 -13.15 -6.68 -9.37
CA ASP A 31 -14.48 -6.20 -9.75
C ASP A 31 -14.71 -4.81 -9.10
N PRO A 32 -14.25 -3.73 -9.73
CA PRO A 32 -14.33 -2.39 -9.16
C PRO A 32 -15.77 -1.94 -8.86
N ALA A 33 -16.74 -2.38 -9.64
CA ALA A 33 -18.14 -2.03 -9.38
C ALA A 33 -18.67 -2.70 -8.09
N ALA A 34 -18.30 -3.96 -7.85
CA ALA A 34 -18.61 -4.64 -6.60
C ALA A 34 -17.82 -4.05 -5.42
N ALA A 35 -16.56 -3.66 -5.66
CA ALA A 35 -15.72 -3.00 -4.65
C ALA A 35 -16.31 -1.67 -4.18
N VAL A 36 -16.74 -0.81 -5.12
CA VAL A 36 -17.38 0.48 -4.79
C VAL A 36 -18.65 0.28 -3.96
N LYS A 37 -19.51 -0.66 -4.34
CA LYS A 37 -20.73 -0.98 -3.57
C LYS A 37 -20.42 -1.39 -2.13
N GLU A 38 -19.37 -2.18 -1.95
CA GLU A 38 -18.95 -2.62 -0.61
C GLU A 38 -18.33 -1.47 0.20
N ILE A 39 -17.56 -0.59 -0.44
CA ILE A 39 -17.05 0.64 0.18
C ILE A 39 -18.21 1.52 0.65
N GLU A 40 -19.18 1.80 -0.22
CA GLU A 40 -20.35 2.63 0.12
C GLU A 40 -21.19 2.04 1.26
N ARG A 41 -21.26 0.71 1.33
CA ARG A 41 -21.96 -0.02 2.40
C ARG A 41 -21.28 0.18 3.76
N CYS A 42 -19.95 0.10 3.79
CA CYS A 42 -19.17 0.01 5.03
C CYS A 42 -18.55 1.33 5.48
N ALA A 43 -18.24 2.26 4.56
CA ALA A 43 -17.42 3.43 4.84
C ALA A 43 -18.02 4.45 5.83
N ARG A 44 -19.29 4.32 6.18
CA ARG A 44 -19.93 5.16 7.22
C ARG A 44 -19.77 4.61 8.63
N ASP A 45 -19.32 3.37 8.75
CA ASP A 45 -18.95 2.77 10.01
C ASP A 45 -17.49 3.14 10.33
N ASN A 46 -17.29 3.97 11.34
CA ASN A 46 -15.98 4.50 11.73
C ASN A 46 -15.01 3.43 12.28
N ARG A 47 -15.46 2.20 12.41
CA ARG A 47 -14.59 1.06 12.74
C ARG A 47 -13.75 0.60 11.55
N PHE A 48 -14.18 0.88 10.30
CA PHE A 48 -13.34 0.70 9.13
C PHE A 48 -12.44 1.92 8.91
N VAL A 49 -11.14 1.71 8.85
CA VAL A 49 -10.14 2.79 8.79
C VAL A 49 -9.29 2.80 7.53
N GLN A 50 -9.36 1.77 6.71
CA GLN A 50 -8.70 1.70 5.40
C GLN A 50 -9.36 0.68 4.48
N ILE A 51 -9.04 0.73 3.19
CA ILE A 51 -9.48 -0.23 2.18
C ILE A 51 -8.30 -1.11 1.80
N MET A 52 -8.43 -2.43 1.89
CA MET A 52 -7.37 -3.38 1.53
C MET A 52 -7.30 -3.61 0.03
N LEU A 53 -6.10 -3.47 -0.52
CA LEU A 53 -5.75 -3.89 -1.87
C LEU A 53 -4.52 -4.80 -1.85
N ALA A 54 -4.40 -5.68 -2.83
CA ALA A 54 -3.23 -6.53 -3.04
C ALA A 54 -2.37 -5.97 -4.19
N PRO A 55 -1.03 -5.91 -4.05
CA PRO A 55 -0.13 -5.42 -5.09
C PRO A 55 -0.06 -6.35 -6.31
N ARG A 56 -0.25 -7.66 -6.09
CA ARG A 56 -0.32 -8.65 -7.16
C ARG A 56 -1.77 -8.77 -7.64
N SER A 57 -2.08 -8.09 -8.70
CA SER A 57 -3.41 -7.97 -9.32
C SER A 57 -3.35 -8.34 -10.80
N SER A 58 -4.50 -8.49 -11.44
CA SER A 58 -4.58 -8.85 -12.86
C SER A 58 -3.98 -7.78 -13.78
N GLU A 59 -3.96 -6.54 -13.33
CA GLU A 59 -3.35 -5.38 -14.02
C GLU A 59 -2.64 -4.49 -13.00
N PRO A 60 -1.65 -3.67 -13.42
CA PRO A 60 -1.04 -2.68 -12.51
C PRO A 60 -2.06 -1.74 -11.89
N LEU A 61 -1.93 -1.48 -10.58
CA LEU A 61 -2.92 -0.71 -9.81
C LEU A 61 -3.11 0.76 -10.25
N GLY A 62 -2.24 1.29 -11.10
CA GLY A 62 -2.43 2.62 -11.72
C GLY A 62 -3.52 2.66 -12.80
N ARG A 63 -3.90 1.53 -13.37
CA ARG A 63 -4.82 1.45 -14.51
C ARG A 63 -6.19 2.05 -14.19
N GLU A 64 -6.81 2.71 -15.16
CA GLU A 64 -8.11 3.37 -15.05
C GLU A 64 -9.23 2.43 -14.55
N ARG A 65 -9.09 1.15 -14.79
CA ARG A 65 -9.97 0.12 -14.28
C ARG A 65 -10.21 0.24 -12.76
N TYR A 66 -9.19 0.60 -11.98
CA TYR A 66 -9.27 0.71 -10.53
C TYR A 66 -9.68 2.10 -10.03
N TRP A 67 -9.75 3.10 -10.90
CA TRP A 67 -10.06 4.48 -10.53
C TRP A 67 -11.40 4.66 -9.79
N PRO A 68 -12.47 3.90 -10.09
CA PRO A 68 -13.68 3.98 -9.29
C PRO A 68 -13.47 3.67 -7.80
N ILE A 69 -12.56 2.74 -7.48
CA ILE A 69 -12.17 2.43 -6.08
C ILE A 69 -11.48 3.65 -5.46
N TYR A 70 -10.59 4.32 -6.19
CA TYR A 70 -9.85 5.49 -5.71
C TYR A 70 -10.74 6.72 -5.51
N GLU A 71 -11.71 6.88 -6.39
CA GLU A 71 -12.73 7.91 -6.25
C GLU A 71 -13.55 7.71 -4.97
N ALA A 72 -14.03 6.49 -4.73
CA ALA A 72 -14.75 6.13 -3.52
C ALA A 72 -13.87 6.28 -2.27
N ALA A 73 -12.63 5.80 -2.30
CA ALA A 73 -11.68 5.95 -1.20
C ALA A 73 -11.46 7.42 -0.82
N GLN A 74 -11.25 8.29 -1.83
CA GLN A 74 -11.08 9.73 -1.61
C GLN A 74 -12.36 10.40 -1.13
N ALA A 75 -13.54 9.98 -1.60
CA ALA A 75 -14.83 10.52 -1.20
C ALA A 75 -15.15 10.27 0.28
N PHE A 76 -14.78 9.10 0.77
CA PHE A 76 -14.97 8.69 2.17
C PHE A 76 -13.75 8.97 3.08
N ASP A 77 -12.69 9.60 2.54
CA ASP A 77 -11.40 9.86 3.21
C ASP A 77 -10.74 8.58 3.81
N LEU A 78 -10.97 7.43 3.19
CA LEU A 78 -10.36 6.17 3.57
C LEU A 78 -9.04 5.96 2.81
N PRO A 79 -7.91 5.73 3.51
CA PRO A 79 -6.67 5.36 2.86
C PRO A 79 -6.78 3.97 2.19
N LEU A 80 -5.97 3.77 1.16
CA LEU A 80 -5.73 2.45 0.59
C LEU A 80 -4.59 1.78 1.36
N GLY A 81 -4.84 0.64 1.97
CA GLY A 81 -3.80 -0.24 2.51
C GLY A 81 -3.39 -1.25 1.44
N VAL A 82 -2.22 -1.10 0.85
CA VAL A 82 -1.69 -2.07 -0.11
C VAL A 82 -0.81 -3.05 0.65
N HIS A 83 -1.34 -4.25 0.89
CA HIS A 83 -0.68 -5.28 1.68
C HIS A 83 0.08 -6.27 0.79
N SER A 84 1.19 -6.81 1.30
CA SER A 84 2.16 -7.65 0.58
C SER A 84 1.60 -8.89 -0.12
N TYR A 85 0.43 -9.37 0.26
CA TYR A 85 -0.19 -10.53 -0.34
C TYR A 85 -0.63 -10.28 -1.80
N GLY A 86 -0.69 -11.36 -2.55
CA GLY A 86 -1.19 -11.34 -3.91
C GLY A 86 -2.36 -12.29 -4.11
N VAL A 87 -3.07 -12.09 -5.20
CA VAL A 87 -4.04 -13.07 -5.68
C VAL A 87 -3.30 -14.36 -6.01
N GLY A 88 -3.82 -15.50 -5.55
CA GLY A 88 -3.26 -16.80 -5.87
C GLY A 88 -3.10 -16.99 -7.39
N GLY A 89 -1.98 -17.56 -7.81
CA GLY A 89 -1.67 -17.76 -9.22
C GLY A 89 -0.62 -16.82 -9.82
N HIS A 90 -0.28 -15.72 -9.16
CA HIS A 90 0.81 -14.84 -9.57
C HIS A 90 2.06 -15.09 -8.73
N ALA A 91 3.22 -15.23 -9.39
CA ALA A 91 4.49 -15.38 -8.70
C ALA A 91 4.81 -14.14 -7.84
N SER A 92 5.50 -14.35 -6.73
CA SER A 92 5.93 -13.27 -5.83
C SER A 92 7.05 -12.43 -6.42
N THR A 93 7.81 -12.96 -7.37
CA THR A 93 8.90 -12.25 -8.06
C THR A 93 8.57 -12.00 -9.52
N GLY A 94 9.20 -11.00 -10.13
CA GLY A 94 9.17 -10.78 -11.58
C GLY A 94 9.87 -11.88 -12.39
N GLY A 95 10.66 -12.74 -11.73
CA GLY A 95 11.38 -13.88 -12.34
C GLY A 95 10.66 -15.22 -12.18
N GLY A 96 9.50 -15.27 -11.55
CA GLY A 96 8.76 -16.50 -11.31
C GLY A 96 8.67 -16.89 -9.83
N TRP A 97 8.39 -18.16 -9.56
CA TRP A 97 8.25 -18.68 -8.21
C TRP A 97 9.61 -18.94 -7.56
N PRO A 98 9.86 -18.40 -6.36
CA PRO A 98 11.10 -18.64 -5.63
C PRO A 98 11.19 -20.09 -5.11
N SER A 99 12.43 -20.54 -4.83
CA SER A 99 12.68 -21.88 -4.29
C SER A 99 12.71 -21.92 -2.75
N PHE A 100 13.01 -20.81 -2.11
CA PHE A 100 13.17 -20.72 -0.66
C PHE A 100 12.18 -19.75 -0.03
N TYR A 101 11.70 -20.08 1.17
CA TYR A 101 10.80 -19.19 1.91
C TYR A 101 11.40 -17.80 2.19
N MET A 102 12.67 -17.73 2.53
CA MET A 102 13.39 -16.46 2.72
C MET A 102 13.35 -15.58 1.46
N GLU A 103 13.48 -16.19 0.29
CA GLU A 103 13.40 -15.49 -0.99
C GLU A 103 11.96 -15.01 -1.25
N GLU A 104 10.96 -15.84 -0.96
CA GLU A 104 9.55 -15.47 -1.09
C GLU A 104 9.17 -14.34 -0.13
N HIS A 105 9.60 -14.44 1.12
CA HIS A 105 9.33 -13.45 2.16
C HIS A 105 9.90 -12.08 1.77
N TYR A 106 11.16 -12.02 1.34
CA TYR A 106 11.75 -10.78 0.84
C TYR A 106 11.09 -10.28 -0.44
N ALA A 107 10.64 -11.18 -1.32
CA ALA A 107 10.00 -10.82 -2.58
C ALA A 107 8.66 -10.08 -2.42
N THR A 108 8.05 -10.13 -1.23
CA THR A 108 6.83 -9.35 -0.92
C THR A 108 7.06 -7.86 -1.12
N THR A 109 8.27 -7.37 -0.81
CA THR A 109 8.66 -5.97 -1.00
C THR A 109 8.66 -5.55 -2.47
N MET A 110 8.87 -6.46 -3.42
CA MET A 110 8.93 -6.13 -4.86
C MET A 110 7.62 -5.61 -5.42
N GLY A 111 6.49 -5.93 -4.79
CA GLY A 111 5.19 -5.38 -5.15
C GLY A 111 5.10 -3.87 -4.95
N GLY A 112 5.80 -3.33 -3.97
CA GLY A 112 5.78 -1.90 -3.65
C GLY A 112 6.26 -0.99 -4.78
N PRO A 113 7.48 -1.18 -5.33
CA PRO A 113 7.94 -0.42 -6.48
C PRO A 113 7.01 -0.50 -7.69
N ALA A 114 6.42 -1.67 -7.96
CA ALA A 114 5.49 -1.86 -9.07
C ALA A 114 4.19 -1.05 -8.87
N VAL A 115 3.59 -1.12 -7.69
CA VAL A 115 2.40 -0.33 -7.32
C VAL A 115 2.70 1.15 -7.37
N MET A 116 3.78 1.59 -6.72
CA MET A 116 4.14 3.00 -6.62
C MET A 116 4.42 3.61 -8.01
N SER A 117 5.19 2.93 -8.86
CA SER A 117 5.43 3.41 -10.23
C SER A 117 4.14 3.49 -11.03
N SER A 118 3.32 2.46 -10.98
CA SER A 118 2.06 2.43 -11.73
C SER A 118 1.12 3.55 -11.29
N MET A 119 0.87 3.72 -9.99
CA MET A 119 -0.04 4.76 -9.49
C MET A 119 0.47 6.18 -9.79
N VAL A 120 1.78 6.40 -9.73
CA VAL A 120 2.37 7.70 -10.08
C VAL A 120 2.32 7.94 -11.58
N LEU A 121 2.86 7.02 -12.38
CA LEU A 121 3.05 7.25 -13.82
C LEU A 121 1.75 7.22 -14.63
N GLU A 122 0.75 6.47 -14.21
CA GLU A 122 -0.60 6.49 -14.82
C GLU A 122 -1.44 7.73 -14.40
N GLY A 123 -0.92 8.58 -13.49
CA GLY A 123 -1.56 9.83 -13.10
C GLY A 123 -2.66 9.69 -12.05
N VAL A 124 -2.74 8.58 -11.34
CA VAL A 124 -3.74 8.38 -10.26
C VAL A 124 -3.68 9.53 -9.24
N LEU A 125 -2.47 9.92 -8.85
CA LEU A 125 -2.26 10.93 -7.81
C LEU A 125 -2.39 12.39 -8.29
N GLU A 126 -2.44 12.60 -9.61
CA GLU A 126 -2.92 13.85 -10.21
C GLU A 126 -4.45 13.91 -10.21
N ARG A 127 -5.09 12.81 -10.58
CA ARG A 127 -6.54 12.69 -10.64
C ARG A 127 -7.18 12.72 -9.25
N PHE A 128 -6.54 12.03 -8.29
CA PHE A 128 -7.02 11.88 -6.91
C PHE A 128 -5.99 12.43 -5.90
N PRO A 129 -5.81 13.77 -5.83
CA PRO A 129 -4.70 14.37 -5.08
C PRO A 129 -4.79 14.20 -3.55
N ARG A 130 -5.98 13.89 -3.00
CA ARG A 130 -6.15 13.61 -1.57
C ARG A 130 -6.07 12.13 -1.22
N LEU A 131 -5.92 11.26 -2.21
CA LEU A 131 -5.80 9.82 -1.98
C LEU A 131 -4.56 9.52 -1.12
N LYS A 132 -4.74 8.74 -0.08
CA LYS A 132 -3.69 8.27 0.82
C LYS A 132 -3.42 6.79 0.51
N VAL A 133 -2.17 6.42 0.36
CA VAL A 133 -1.75 5.04 0.07
C VAL A 133 -0.78 4.60 1.15
N VAL A 134 -1.12 3.57 1.87
CA VAL A 134 -0.26 2.94 2.90
C VAL A 134 0.31 1.66 2.31
N LEU A 135 1.62 1.57 2.20
CA LEU A 135 2.30 0.32 1.88
C LEU A 135 2.47 -0.46 3.17
N VAL A 136 1.74 -1.57 3.26
CA VAL A 136 1.67 -2.41 4.46
C VAL A 136 2.55 -3.64 4.25
N GLU A 137 3.52 -3.85 5.12
CA GLU A 137 4.44 -5.00 5.10
C GLU A 137 5.24 -5.12 3.78
N ILE A 138 5.65 -3.98 3.23
CA ILE A 138 6.37 -3.91 1.94
C ILE A 138 7.77 -3.29 2.11
N GLY A 139 8.13 -2.87 3.32
CA GLY A 139 9.36 -2.14 3.59
C GLY A 139 9.36 -0.72 2.99
N PHE A 140 10.39 0.05 3.27
CA PHE A 140 10.47 1.45 2.82
C PHE A 140 11.90 1.96 2.55
N ALA A 141 12.95 1.24 2.93
CA ALA A 141 14.32 1.71 2.71
C ALA A 141 14.69 1.83 1.22
N TRP A 142 14.00 1.13 0.35
CA TRP A 142 14.14 1.20 -1.10
C TRP A 142 13.55 2.50 -1.71
N VAL A 143 12.64 3.18 -1.02
CA VAL A 143 11.85 4.31 -1.55
C VAL A 143 12.70 5.49 -2.02
N PRO A 144 13.72 5.97 -1.27
CA PRO A 144 14.52 7.11 -1.72
C PRO A 144 15.22 6.84 -3.06
N SER A 145 15.92 5.72 -3.20
CA SER A 145 16.65 5.37 -4.42
C SER A 145 15.72 5.16 -5.62
N PHE A 146 14.56 4.56 -5.37
CA PHE A 146 13.52 4.39 -6.37
C PHE A 146 12.96 5.73 -6.86
N ALA A 147 12.64 6.65 -5.96
CA ALA A 147 12.13 7.97 -6.28
C ALA A 147 13.15 8.79 -7.10
N TRP A 148 14.43 8.78 -6.70
CA TRP A 148 15.49 9.45 -7.46
C TRP A 148 15.62 8.90 -8.89
N ARG A 149 15.48 7.59 -9.04
CA ARG A 149 15.49 6.97 -10.37
C ARG A 149 14.33 7.42 -11.22
N LEU A 150 13.11 7.45 -10.65
CA LEU A 150 11.91 7.93 -11.36
C LEU A 150 12.03 9.40 -11.78
N ASP A 151 12.53 10.27 -10.90
CA ASP A 151 12.72 11.69 -11.22
C ASP A 151 13.70 11.86 -12.40
N ARG A 152 14.78 11.08 -12.43
CA ARG A 152 15.73 11.12 -13.56
C ARG A 152 15.11 10.61 -14.86
N LEU A 153 14.26 9.60 -14.80
CA LEU A 153 13.52 9.12 -15.97
C LEU A 153 12.51 10.17 -16.44
N TRP A 154 11.76 10.77 -15.52
CA TRP A 154 10.80 11.83 -15.83
C TRP A 154 11.49 13.05 -16.52
N GLN A 155 12.64 13.49 -16.03
CA GLN A 155 13.41 14.57 -16.68
C GLN A 155 13.78 14.26 -18.12
N ARG A 156 14.04 13.00 -18.47
CA ARG A 156 14.49 12.58 -19.79
C ARG A 156 13.35 12.18 -20.73
N MET A 157 12.31 11.58 -20.15
CA MET A 157 11.23 10.91 -20.89
C MET A 157 9.83 11.46 -20.54
N GLY A 158 9.72 12.56 -19.79
CA GLY A 158 8.44 13.10 -19.32
C GLY A 158 7.43 13.42 -20.41
N ARG A 159 7.88 13.52 -21.67
CA ARG A 159 6.98 13.68 -22.82
C ARG A 159 6.06 12.47 -23.04
N GLU A 160 6.45 11.29 -22.56
CA GLU A 160 5.63 10.07 -22.60
C GLU A 160 4.42 10.16 -21.66
N ILE A 161 4.57 10.90 -20.55
CA ILE A 161 3.58 11.07 -19.50
C ILE A 161 3.26 12.54 -19.23
N PRO A 162 2.73 13.27 -20.23
CA PRO A 162 2.53 14.73 -20.15
C PRO A 162 1.51 15.16 -19.12
N HIS A 163 0.73 14.25 -18.57
CA HIS A 163 -0.23 14.48 -17.50
C HIS A 163 0.41 14.68 -16.12
N LEU A 164 1.68 14.28 -15.93
CA LEU A 164 2.38 14.55 -14.68
C LEU A 164 2.94 15.98 -14.68
N THR A 165 2.48 16.78 -13.76
CA THR A 165 2.87 18.20 -13.63
C THR A 165 4.07 18.42 -12.70
N ARG A 166 4.50 17.38 -11.97
CA ARG A 166 5.57 17.41 -10.96
C ARG A 166 6.47 16.19 -11.06
N PRO A 167 7.69 16.24 -10.49
CA PRO A 167 8.53 15.08 -10.34
C PRO A 167 7.83 13.94 -9.56
N PRO A 168 8.03 12.68 -9.95
CA PRO A 168 7.48 11.51 -9.26
C PRO A 168 7.68 11.52 -7.74
N SER A 169 8.84 11.96 -7.25
CA SER A 169 9.15 12.02 -5.82
C SER A 169 8.20 12.93 -5.03
N GLU A 170 7.62 13.96 -5.63
CA GLU A 170 6.66 14.83 -4.96
C GLU A 170 5.33 14.13 -4.69
N TYR A 171 4.85 13.29 -5.63
CA TYR A 171 3.66 12.46 -5.41
C TYR A 171 3.92 11.41 -4.34
N ILE A 172 5.10 10.78 -4.39
CA ILE A 172 5.51 9.78 -3.41
C ILE A 172 5.48 10.38 -2.00
N LYS A 173 6.14 11.50 -1.79
CA LYS A 173 6.17 12.18 -0.48
C LYS A 173 4.80 12.68 -0.01
N ARG A 174 3.91 13.06 -0.93
CA ARG A 174 2.59 13.59 -0.59
C ARG A 174 1.59 12.51 -0.23
N ASN A 175 1.59 11.38 -0.97
CA ASN A 175 0.48 10.44 -0.99
C ASN A 175 0.79 9.07 -0.39
N PHE A 176 2.07 8.74 -0.07
CA PHE A 176 2.43 7.43 0.45
C PHE A 176 2.82 7.48 1.92
N TRP A 177 2.41 6.44 2.64
CA TRP A 177 2.78 6.09 4.02
C TRP A 177 3.28 4.66 4.05
N TYR A 178 4.02 4.29 5.09
CA TYR A 178 4.69 3.00 5.18
C TYR A 178 4.54 2.44 6.59
N THR A 179 4.32 1.14 6.72
CA THR A 179 4.41 0.48 8.01
C THR A 179 5.86 0.12 8.34
N THR A 180 6.19 0.11 9.64
CA THR A 180 7.56 -0.14 10.10
C THR A 180 7.95 -1.61 10.08
N GLN A 181 7.00 -2.53 10.07
CA GLN A 181 7.29 -3.95 9.98
C GLN A 181 7.02 -4.45 8.54
N PRO A 182 7.92 -5.26 7.94
CA PRO A 182 9.30 -5.48 8.37
C PRO A 182 10.17 -4.26 8.12
N MET A 183 11.05 -3.96 9.09
CA MET A 183 11.98 -2.84 8.96
C MET A 183 13.32 -3.34 8.42
N GLU A 184 13.85 -2.62 7.43
CA GLU A 184 15.21 -2.88 6.96
C GLU A 184 16.22 -2.30 7.96
N GLU A 185 16.78 -3.15 8.81
CA GLU A 185 17.72 -2.77 9.88
C GLU A 185 19.18 -2.80 9.39
N PRO A 186 19.76 -1.66 8.97
CA PRO A 186 21.15 -1.62 8.56
C PRO A 186 22.07 -1.74 9.78
N PRO A 187 23.31 -2.26 9.60
CA PRO A 187 24.28 -2.35 10.68
C PRO A 187 24.63 -0.99 11.34
N GLN A 188 24.36 0.10 10.64
CA GLN A 188 24.59 1.47 11.10
C GLN A 188 23.24 2.19 11.21
N PRO A 189 22.75 2.46 12.44
CA PRO A 189 21.45 3.13 12.66
C PRO A 189 21.31 4.49 11.95
N GLU A 190 22.42 5.18 11.72
CA GLU A 190 22.43 6.45 10.99
C GLU A 190 21.92 6.32 9.53
N LEU A 191 22.11 5.18 8.89
CA LEU A 191 21.59 4.93 7.54
C LEU A 191 20.05 4.85 7.56
N LEU A 192 19.50 4.20 8.57
CA LEU A 192 18.05 4.12 8.77
C LEU A 192 17.48 5.51 9.05
N ARG A 193 18.12 6.27 9.93
CA ARG A 193 17.70 7.64 10.24
C ARG A 193 17.66 8.53 8.99
N ARG A 194 18.66 8.47 8.12
CA ARG A 194 18.65 9.20 6.84
C ARG A 194 17.50 8.78 5.91
N THR A 195 17.14 7.51 5.95
CA THR A 195 15.97 7.02 5.23
C THR A 195 14.69 7.65 5.78
N PHE A 196 14.53 7.69 7.11
CA PHE A 196 13.40 8.36 7.76
C PHE A 196 13.34 9.86 7.44
N ASP A 197 14.48 10.54 7.48
CA ASP A 197 14.56 11.97 7.14
C ASP A 197 14.14 12.24 5.69
N TRP A 198 14.41 11.31 4.77
CA TRP A 198 14.02 11.45 3.37
C TRP A 198 12.53 11.11 3.14
N VAL A 199 12.06 10.01 3.73
CA VAL A 199 10.68 9.53 3.62
C VAL A 199 9.72 10.49 4.32
N GLY A 200 10.11 11.02 5.47
CA GLY A 200 9.31 11.81 6.40
C GLY A 200 8.86 10.99 7.59
N TRP A 201 9.19 11.42 8.79
CA TRP A 201 8.81 10.76 10.04
C TRP A 201 7.29 10.66 10.21
N ASP A 202 6.54 11.62 9.69
CA ASP A 202 5.07 11.65 9.67
C ASP A 202 4.46 10.69 8.62
N ARG A 203 5.27 10.00 7.86
CA ARG A 203 4.86 9.00 6.86
C ARG A 203 5.05 7.58 7.34
N LEU A 204 5.61 7.37 8.51
CA LEU A 204 5.83 6.07 9.10
C LEU A 204 4.71 5.74 10.09
N LEU A 205 4.18 4.54 9.98
CA LEU A 205 3.14 4.00 10.83
C LEU A 205 3.69 2.79 11.56
N PHE A 206 3.69 2.83 12.88
CA PHE A 206 4.12 1.68 13.66
C PHE A 206 3.22 0.47 13.36
N SER A 207 3.84 -0.69 13.14
CA SER A 207 3.17 -1.98 13.05
C SER A 207 4.04 -3.05 13.69
N SER A 208 3.42 -4.02 14.34
CA SER A 208 4.11 -5.15 14.98
C SER A 208 4.04 -6.43 14.16
N ASP A 209 3.09 -6.50 13.25
CA ASP A 209 2.76 -7.71 12.50
C ASP A 209 2.35 -8.91 13.38
N TYR A 210 1.88 -8.63 14.60
CA TYR A 210 1.40 -9.68 15.50
C TYR A 210 0.23 -10.47 14.86
N PRO A 211 0.20 -11.82 14.89
CA PRO A 211 1.10 -12.73 15.62
C PRO A 211 2.08 -13.50 14.72
N HIS A 212 2.61 -12.90 13.67
CA HIS A 212 3.57 -13.57 12.78
C HIS A 212 4.88 -13.90 13.50
N TRP A 213 5.65 -14.84 12.94
CA TRP A 213 6.88 -15.37 13.57
C TRP A 213 8.01 -14.32 13.66
N ASP A 214 7.99 -13.32 12.79
CA ASP A 214 8.94 -12.21 12.67
C ASP A 214 8.35 -10.89 13.16
N GLN A 215 7.33 -10.97 14.01
CA GLN A 215 6.69 -9.78 14.61
C GLN A 215 7.69 -8.93 15.41
N ASP A 216 7.52 -7.63 15.34
CA ASP A 216 8.24 -6.68 16.19
C ASP A 216 7.57 -6.56 17.56
N ASP A 217 8.34 -6.78 18.62
CA ASP A 217 7.87 -6.57 20.00
C ASP A 217 7.80 -5.05 20.28
N PRO A 218 6.60 -4.49 20.54
CA PRO A 218 6.46 -3.05 20.75
C PRO A 218 7.19 -2.53 21.98
N SER A 219 7.72 -3.40 22.86
CA SER A 219 8.54 -3.01 24.00
C SER A 219 9.98 -2.66 23.62
N TYR A 220 10.42 -2.98 22.40
CA TYR A 220 11.77 -2.68 21.88
C TYR A 220 11.76 -1.62 20.77
N ALA A 221 10.60 -1.09 20.39
CA ALA A 221 10.45 -0.12 19.31
C ALA A 221 10.67 1.32 19.78
#